data_b620aa29f0d8fc4ac967e24de76a0dc2
#
_entry.id   b620aa29f0d8fc4ac967e24de76a0dc2
#
_cell.length_a   1.000
_cell.length_b   1.000
_cell.length_c   1.000
_cell.angle_alpha   90.00
_cell.angle_beta   90.00
_cell.angle_gamma   90.00
#
_symmetry.space_group_name_H-M   'P 1'
#
loop_
_entity.id
_entity.type
_entity.pdbx_description
1 polymer ?
#
loop_
_entity_poly.entity_id
_entity_poly.type
_entity_poly.pdbx_seq_one_letter_code
_entity_poly.pdbx_strand_id
1 'polypeptide(L)'
;MRCNVTSRGFGTLCAVAALLIGSIASAAPKRVLVVERAVLVMRHGIRAPLDGEVPLDTRTGAPWPAWPVAESRITPHGVRALERVAAYDRRLLAARGLMTPNGCPAGVVRIRSNSSDRTIASGQAYAEGLAPGCDLAIEHKPLGTTDAIFEPLRARATAFDARAAIESINRETGGMAALARRHGAVLARLDQVLGCTSVERGCVPAGTPAVSASADGHDLVLAGPIRAASGIAQVLLLQEVEGLPRESVGWGRANPATIEQLGALHAALFAVYTHPPYMAAHQAAVLGREVLASLSSKGPRLTVFMGHDTNVTALAAALRVDLKAPGYATNDVPPGGALLIERLHDASTGDRFMRVSYRTQSPETLRGLGQSASLVALKIPGCASPLCPATTFSRLLVSHLAPLQTAR
;
A
#
# COMPACT_ATOMS: atom_id res chain seq x y z
N MET A 1 80.63 -31.94 -42.38
CA MET A 1 80.60 -32.53 -43.75
C MET A 1 79.28 -32.06 -44.40
N ARG A 2 79.40 -31.28 -45.41
CA ARG A 2 78.77 -31.30 -46.76
C ARG A 2 77.24 -31.66 -46.73
N CYS A 3 76.30 -31.07 -47.40
CA CYS A 3 76.31 -30.22 -48.60
C CYS A 3 74.94 -29.62 -48.75
N ASN A 4 74.91 -28.43 -49.30
CA ASN A 4 73.88 -27.77 -50.10
C ASN A 4 72.82 -28.68 -50.78
N VAL A 5 71.57 -28.22 -50.92
CA VAL A 5 70.95 -27.91 -52.21
C VAL A 5 69.71 -27.04 -52.02
N THR A 6 69.66 -25.96 -52.80
CA THR A 6 68.57 -24.99 -53.04
C THR A 6 67.40 -25.61 -53.79
N SER A 7 66.16 -25.29 -53.46
CA SER A 7 65.09 -25.22 -54.46
C SER A 7 64.06 -24.16 -54.08
N ARG A 8 63.84 -23.28 -55.05
CA ARG A 8 62.81 -22.24 -55.06
C ARG A 8 61.41 -22.91 -55.24
N GLY A 9 60.47 -22.56 -54.38
CA GLY A 9 59.07 -22.94 -54.57
C GLY A 9 58.15 -21.79 -54.35
N PHE A 10 57.42 -21.43 -55.37
CA PHE A 10 56.37 -20.38 -55.40
C PHE A 10 55.31 -20.65 -54.34
N GLY A 11 55.16 -19.71 -53.41
CA GLY A 11 54.07 -19.75 -52.42
C GLY A 11 52.90 -18.90 -52.91
N THR A 12 51.81 -19.54 -53.24
CA THR A 12 50.51 -18.93 -53.57
C THR A 12 49.90 -18.34 -52.26
N LEU A 13 49.75 -17.01 -52.21
CA LEU A 13 49.00 -16.35 -51.15
C LEU A 13 47.48 -16.59 -51.37
N CYS A 14 46.86 -17.43 -50.56
CA CYS A 14 45.41 -17.44 -50.43
C CYS A 14 44.98 -16.36 -49.43
N ALA A 15 44.49 -15.24 -49.92
CA ALA A 15 43.85 -14.22 -49.12
C ALA A 15 42.45 -14.74 -48.70
N VAL A 16 42.33 -15.13 -47.40
CA VAL A 16 41.02 -15.42 -46.78
C VAL A 16 40.40 -14.10 -46.38
N ALA A 17 39.45 -13.63 -47.20
CA ALA A 17 38.59 -12.50 -46.86
C ALA A 17 37.61 -12.94 -45.77
N ALA A 18 37.89 -12.63 -44.50
CA ALA A 18 36.96 -12.79 -43.40
C ALA A 18 35.86 -11.69 -43.50
N LEU A 19 34.69 -12.08 -44.01
CA LEU A 19 33.48 -11.26 -43.94
C LEU A 19 33.07 -11.10 -42.46
N LEU A 20 33.41 -9.98 -41.86
CA LEU A 20 32.84 -9.51 -40.57
C LEU A 20 31.37 -9.12 -40.83
N ILE A 21 30.45 -10.05 -40.66
CA ILE A 21 29.03 -9.76 -40.55
C ILE A 21 28.84 -9.08 -39.20
N GLY A 22 28.95 -7.76 -39.15
CA GLY A 22 28.58 -6.96 -38.02
C GLY A 22 27.09 -7.11 -37.75
N SER A 23 26.70 -7.84 -36.71
CA SER A 23 25.32 -7.86 -36.22
C SER A 23 24.97 -6.44 -35.76
N ILE A 24 24.24 -5.74 -36.61
CA ILE A 24 23.59 -4.47 -36.24
C ILE A 24 22.54 -4.87 -35.23
N ALA A 25 22.88 -4.73 -33.94
CA ALA A 25 21.89 -4.78 -32.85
C ALA A 25 20.96 -3.59 -33.07
N SER A 26 19.83 -3.83 -33.74
CA SER A 26 18.77 -2.84 -33.88
C SER A 26 18.30 -2.48 -32.49
N ALA A 27 18.63 -1.28 -32.01
CA ALA A 27 18.10 -0.77 -30.76
C ALA A 27 16.58 -0.77 -30.88
N ALA A 28 15.91 -1.53 -30.00
CA ALA A 28 14.45 -1.55 -29.98
C ALA A 28 13.93 -0.10 -29.89
N PRO A 29 12.93 0.26 -30.70
CA PRO A 29 12.42 1.62 -30.73
C PRO A 29 11.99 2.05 -29.33
N LYS A 30 12.42 3.23 -28.90
CA LYS A 30 12.09 3.78 -27.58
C LYS A 30 10.57 3.98 -27.52
N ARG A 31 9.90 3.24 -26.65
CA ARG A 31 8.45 3.34 -26.46
C ARG A 31 8.05 4.75 -26.02
N VAL A 32 7.01 5.29 -26.65
CA VAL A 32 6.38 6.56 -26.27
C VAL A 32 5.11 6.24 -25.50
N LEU A 33 5.24 6.19 -24.17
CA LEU A 33 4.14 5.79 -23.29
C LEU A 33 3.32 7.02 -22.88
N VAL A 34 2.04 6.98 -23.15
CA VAL A 34 1.05 8.00 -22.76
C VAL A 34 0.12 7.43 -21.71
N VAL A 35 -0.07 8.14 -20.59
CA VAL A 35 -1.00 7.73 -19.54
C VAL A 35 -2.41 8.12 -19.93
N GLU A 36 -3.30 7.12 -20.07
CA GLU A 36 -4.70 7.33 -20.40
C GLU A 36 -5.57 7.55 -19.18
N ARG A 37 -5.32 6.77 -18.13
CA ARG A 37 -6.09 6.75 -16.88
C ARG A 37 -5.21 6.39 -15.70
N ALA A 38 -5.64 6.83 -14.52
CA ALA A 38 -5.03 6.44 -13.26
C ALA A 38 -6.09 6.15 -12.18
N VAL A 39 -5.74 5.23 -11.29
CA VAL A 39 -6.48 4.95 -10.05
C VAL A 39 -5.53 5.06 -8.89
N LEU A 40 -5.93 5.79 -7.85
CA LEU A 40 -5.29 5.82 -6.54
C LEU A 40 -6.17 5.06 -5.55
N VAL A 41 -5.62 4.05 -4.89
CA VAL A 41 -6.22 3.42 -3.71
C VAL A 41 -5.38 3.82 -2.52
N MET A 42 -5.93 4.63 -1.61
CA MET A 42 -5.15 5.26 -0.57
C MET A 42 -5.77 5.15 0.82
N ARG A 43 -4.91 5.14 1.83
CA ARG A 43 -5.26 5.23 3.23
C ARG A 43 -5.64 6.67 3.58
N HIS A 44 -6.62 6.86 4.47
CA HIS A 44 -6.95 8.14 5.08
C HIS A 44 -5.73 8.83 5.72
N GLY A 45 -5.84 10.11 6.03
CA GLY A 45 -4.80 10.93 6.65
C GLY A 45 -4.53 10.61 8.12
N ILE A 46 -3.65 11.43 8.73
CA ILE A 46 -3.28 11.33 10.15
C ILE A 46 -4.51 11.67 11.00
N ARG A 47 -4.80 10.83 11.98
CA ARG A 47 -5.95 10.92 12.88
C ARG A 47 -5.58 10.71 14.33
N ALA A 48 -6.42 11.13 15.26
CA ALA A 48 -6.37 10.66 16.65
C ALA A 48 -6.63 9.13 16.68
N PRO A 49 -6.15 8.41 17.69
CA PRO A 49 -6.39 6.98 17.87
C PRO A 49 -7.88 6.61 17.76
N LEU A 50 -8.14 5.37 17.36
CA LEU A 50 -9.49 4.81 17.43
C LEU A 50 -9.82 4.44 18.87
N ASP A 51 -11.10 4.44 19.22
CA ASP A 51 -11.56 3.80 20.45
C ASP A 51 -11.11 2.33 20.47
N GLY A 52 -10.51 1.90 21.60
CA GLY A 52 -9.95 0.56 21.79
C GLY A 52 -8.76 0.19 20.88
N GLU A 53 -8.14 1.16 20.18
CA GLU A 53 -6.90 0.91 19.42
C GLU A 53 -5.74 0.55 20.35
N VAL A 54 -5.66 1.20 21.49
CA VAL A 54 -4.84 0.80 22.64
C VAL A 54 -5.73 0.01 23.61
N PRO A 55 -5.48 -1.27 23.85
CA PRO A 55 -6.25 -2.03 24.84
C PRO A 55 -6.21 -1.40 26.22
N LEU A 56 -7.32 -1.43 26.96
CA LEU A 56 -7.45 -0.80 28.28
C LEU A 56 -6.48 -1.34 29.34
N ASP A 57 -6.10 -2.61 29.20
CA ASP A 57 -5.15 -3.30 30.09
C ASP A 57 -3.68 -3.10 29.67
N THR A 58 -3.40 -2.24 28.67
CA THR A 58 -2.05 -1.81 28.32
C THR A 58 -1.46 -0.96 29.44
N ARG A 59 -0.33 -1.39 29.99
CA ARG A 59 0.37 -0.65 31.03
C ARG A 59 1.34 0.35 30.44
N THR A 60 1.42 1.53 30.99
CA THR A 60 2.36 2.58 30.59
C THR A 60 2.93 3.26 31.84
N GLY A 61 4.17 3.75 31.72
CA GLY A 61 4.81 4.50 32.81
C GLY A 61 4.27 5.92 33.05
N ALA A 62 3.46 6.43 32.08
CA ALA A 62 2.84 7.75 32.15
C ALA A 62 1.58 7.76 31.25
N PRO A 63 0.65 8.72 31.44
CA PRO A 63 -0.53 8.87 30.57
C PRO A 63 -0.15 9.04 29.09
N TRP A 64 -1.03 8.59 28.21
CA TRP A 64 -0.90 8.84 26.78
C TRP A 64 -0.99 10.33 26.47
N PRO A 65 -0.20 10.86 25.52
CA PRO A 65 -0.32 12.24 25.08
C PRO A 65 -1.73 12.57 24.59
N ALA A 66 -2.19 13.79 24.91
CA ALA A 66 -3.47 14.29 24.42
C ALA A 66 -3.42 14.55 22.90
N TRP A 67 -4.56 14.39 22.25
CA TRP A 67 -4.74 14.68 20.83
C TRP A 67 -5.55 15.96 20.63
N PRO A 68 -5.31 16.72 19.54
CA PRO A 68 -6.01 18.00 19.31
C PRO A 68 -7.47 17.82 18.85
N VAL A 69 -7.90 16.60 18.61
CA VAL A 69 -9.25 16.25 18.15
C VAL A 69 -9.77 15.01 18.88
N ALA A 70 -11.07 14.78 18.82
CA ALA A 70 -11.69 13.58 19.34
C ALA A 70 -11.17 12.31 18.61
N GLU A 71 -11.33 11.17 19.27
CA GLU A 71 -10.97 9.85 18.73
C GLU A 71 -11.50 9.63 17.32
N SER A 72 -10.73 8.92 16.51
CA SER A 72 -11.03 8.56 15.13
C SER A 72 -11.08 9.72 14.13
N ARG A 73 -11.00 10.97 14.58
CA ARG A 73 -11.05 12.17 13.72
C ARG A 73 -9.72 12.47 13.08
N ILE A 74 -9.73 12.90 11.82
CA ILE A 74 -8.53 13.46 11.18
C ILE A 74 -8.09 14.73 11.91
N THR A 75 -6.78 14.88 12.10
CA THR A 75 -6.23 16.06 12.77
C THR A 75 -6.07 17.23 11.80
N PRO A 76 -5.99 18.50 12.28
CA PRO A 76 -5.64 19.63 11.41
C PRO A 76 -4.27 19.45 10.73
N HIS A 77 -3.32 18.79 11.38
CA HIS A 77 -2.04 18.43 10.76
C HIS A 77 -2.24 17.39 9.66
N GLY A 78 -3.06 16.36 9.90
CA GLY A 78 -3.42 15.34 8.91
C GLY A 78 -4.12 15.90 7.68
N VAL A 79 -5.00 16.90 7.84
CA VAL A 79 -5.61 17.66 6.73
C VAL A 79 -4.51 18.29 5.87
N ARG A 80 -3.61 19.08 6.50
CA ARG A 80 -2.52 19.74 5.76
C ARG A 80 -1.57 18.74 5.08
N ALA A 81 -1.26 17.62 5.73
CA ALA A 81 -0.42 16.57 5.14
C ALA A 81 -1.06 15.98 3.86
N LEU A 82 -2.39 15.76 3.87
CA LEU A 82 -3.12 15.30 2.69
C LEU A 82 -3.15 16.34 1.57
N GLU A 83 -3.35 17.60 1.88
CA GLU A 83 -3.27 18.70 0.90
C GLU A 83 -1.87 18.73 0.23
N ARG A 84 -0.80 18.55 1.01
CA ARG A 84 0.58 18.52 0.48
C ARG A 84 0.82 17.35 -0.46
N VAL A 85 0.38 16.15 -0.10
CA VAL A 85 0.55 14.98 -0.97
C VAL A 85 -0.37 15.04 -2.20
N ALA A 86 -1.57 15.60 -2.07
CA ALA A 86 -2.47 15.83 -3.20
C ALA A 86 -1.89 16.84 -4.20
N ALA A 87 -1.25 17.90 -3.72
CA ALA A 87 -0.51 18.85 -4.56
C ALA A 87 0.69 18.18 -5.28
N TYR A 88 1.38 17.23 -4.63
CA TYR A 88 2.38 16.39 -5.30
C TYR A 88 1.75 15.55 -6.41
N ASP A 89 0.66 14.85 -6.11
CA ASP A 89 -0.05 14.01 -7.08
C ASP A 89 -0.56 14.85 -8.26
N ARG A 90 -1.02 16.08 -8.03
CA ARG A 90 -1.41 17.03 -9.10
C ARG A 90 -0.25 17.27 -10.06
N ARG A 91 0.93 17.63 -9.54
CA ARG A 91 2.12 17.88 -10.37
C ARG A 91 2.53 16.63 -11.16
N LEU A 92 2.56 15.47 -10.48
CA LEU A 92 2.88 14.18 -11.08
C LEU A 92 1.92 13.83 -12.23
N LEU A 93 0.62 13.93 -12.01
CA LEU A 93 -0.41 13.57 -12.98
C LEU A 93 -0.50 14.56 -14.13
N ALA A 94 -0.24 15.85 -13.89
CA ALA A 94 -0.13 16.86 -14.93
C ALA A 94 1.11 16.61 -15.82
N ALA A 95 2.27 16.32 -15.23
CA ALA A 95 3.47 15.95 -15.98
C ALA A 95 3.29 14.67 -16.83
N ARG A 96 2.33 13.82 -16.47
CA ARG A 96 1.94 12.60 -17.22
C ARG A 96 0.79 12.85 -18.20
N GLY A 97 0.33 14.09 -18.37
CA GLY A 97 -0.72 14.47 -19.32
C GLY A 97 -2.14 14.04 -18.93
N LEU A 98 -2.37 13.62 -17.66
CA LEU A 98 -3.71 13.22 -17.20
C LEU A 98 -4.64 14.41 -16.94
N MET A 99 -4.09 15.55 -16.54
CA MET A 99 -4.82 16.79 -16.27
C MET A 99 -3.94 18.01 -16.54
N THR A 100 -4.54 19.19 -16.58
CA THR A 100 -3.79 20.44 -16.67
C THR A 100 -3.07 20.76 -15.37
N PRO A 101 -1.91 21.44 -15.39
CA PRO A 101 -1.20 21.82 -14.17
C PRO A 101 -2.03 22.69 -13.22
N ASN A 102 -2.90 23.54 -13.77
CA ASN A 102 -3.72 24.51 -13.06
C ASN A 102 -5.20 24.39 -13.46
N GLY A 103 -6.08 25.07 -12.73
CA GLY A 103 -7.51 25.10 -12.99
C GLY A 103 -8.27 23.88 -12.46
N CYS A 104 -9.57 23.91 -12.59
CA CYS A 104 -10.45 22.85 -12.09
C CYS A 104 -10.52 21.68 -13.06
N PRO A 105 -10.20 20.46 -12.63
CA PRO A 105 -10.22 19.27 -13.47
C PRO A 105 -11.65 18.69 -13.57
N ALA A 106 -12.63 19.51 -13.97
CA ALA A 106 -14.04 19.11 -14.05
C ALA A 106 -14.21 17.91 -14.99
N GLY A 107 -14.94 16.88 -14.54
CA GLY A 107 -15.16 15.65 -15.29
C GLY A 107 -13.94 14.72 -15.43
N VAL A 108 -12.76 15.18 -15.02
CA VAL A 108 -11.50 14.39 -15.09
C VAL A 108 -11.29 13.55 -13.84
N VAL A 109 -11.72 14.04 -12.68
CA VAL A 109 -11.47 13.45 -11.37
C VAL A 109 -12.76 12.93 -10.74
N ARG A 110 -12.70 11.74 -10.18
CA ARG A 110 -13.69 11.13 -9.31
C ARG A 110 -13.03 10.76 -7.99
N ILE A 111 -13.61 11.18 -6.86
CA ILE A 111 -13.13 10.77 -5.53
C ILE A 111 -14.26 10.01 -4.86
N ARG A 112 -13.99 8.74 -4.52
CA ARG A 112 -14.88 7.83 -3.82
C ARG A 112 -14.31 7.48 -2.47
N SER A 113 -14.99 7.89 -1.39
CA SER A 113 -14.57 7.63 -0.02
C SER A 113 -15.37 6.48 0.62
N ASN A 114 -14.78 5.76 1.56
CA ASN A 114 -15.55 4.98 2.53
C ASN A 114 -16.44 5.92 3.37
N SER A 115 -17.44 5.36 4.00
CA SER A 115 -18.47 6.04 4.79
C SER A 115 -18.05 6.42 6.22
N SER A 116 -16.78 6.27 6.60
CA SER A 116 -16.28 6.73 7.90
C SER A 116 -15.90 8.21 7.85
N ASP A 117 -16.13 8.95 8.96
CA ASP A 117 -15.82 10.37 9.06
C ASP A 117 -14.40 10.71 8.60
N ARG A 118 -13.39 9.99 9.11
CA ARG A 118 -11.98 10.22 8.75
C ARG A 118 -11.68 10.03 7.27
N THR A 119 -12.38 9.12 6.58
CA THR A 119 -12.16 8.89 5.15
C THR A 119 -12.83 9.95 4.30
N ILE A 120 -14.03 10.39 4.69
CA ILE A 120 -14.76 11.50 4.03
C ILE A 120 -13.95 12.79 4.17
N ALA A 121 -13.55 13.16 5.40
CA ALA A 121 -12.71 14.33 5.66
C ALA A 121 -11.35 14.25 4.94
N SER A 122 -10.77 13.05 4.83
CA SER A 122 -9.56 12.84 4.04
C SER A 122 -9.78 13.05 2.54
N GLY A 123 -10.93 12.62 2.02
CA GLY A 123 -11.32 12.89 0.63
C GLY A 123 -11.45 14.38 0.35
N GLN A 124 -12.07 15.14 1.26
CA GLN A 124 -12.20 16.60 1.18
C GLN A 124 -10.84 17.30 1.18
N ALA A 125 -9.96 16.95 2.15
CA ALA A 125 -8.61 17.51 2.22
C ALA A 125 -7.78 17.18 0.97
N TYR A 126 -7.90 15.95 0.45
CA TYR A 126 -7.23 15.55 -0.78
C TYR A 126 -7.76 16.32 -2.00
N ALA A 127 -9.07 16.52 -2.10
CA ALA A 127 -9.69 17.30 -3.18
C ALA A 127 -9.19 18.74 -3.19
N GLU A 128 -9.14 19.38 -2.01
CA GLU A 128 -8.63 20.75 -1.87
C GLU A 128 -7.16 20.84 -2.25
N GLY A 129 -6.30 19.91 -1.79
CA GLY A 129 -4.89 19.89 -2.18
C GLY A 129 -4.64 19.56 -3.66
N LEU A 130 -5.50 18.73 -4.27
CA LEU A 130 -5.41 18.37 -5.68
C LEU A 130 -5.84 19.54 -6.59
N ALA A 131 -6.89 20.28 -6.23
CA ALA A 131 -7.47 21.35 -7.04
C ALA A 131 -8.08 22.42 -6.12
N PRO A 132 -7.26 23.30 -5.53
CA PRO A 132 -7.72 24.30 -4.57
C PRO A 132 -8.87 25.16 -5.11
N GLY A 133 -9.92 25.30 -4.32
CA GLY A 133 -11.11 26.11 -4.66
C GLY A 133 -12.00 25.54 -5.78
N CYS A 134 -11.83 24.25 -6.17
CA CYS A 134 -12.54 23.66 -7.31
C CYS A 134 -13.78 22.82 -6.93
N ASP A 135 -14.17 22.77 -5.68
CA ASP A 135 -15.37 22.05 -5.19
C ASP A 135 -15.56 20.66 -5.83
N LEU A 136 -14.53 19.82 -5.73
CA LEU A 136 -14.61 18.45 -6.21
C LEU A 136 -15.49 17.62 -5.28
N ALA A 137 -16.57 17.05 -5.81
CA ALA A 137 -17.49 16.22 -5.04
C ALA A 137 -16.81 14.94 -4.50
N ILE A 138 -17.08 14.62 -3.24
CA ILE A 138 -16.65 13.37 -2.59
C ILE A 138 -17.85 12.44 -2.54
N GLU A 139 -17.81 11.41 -3.38
CA GLU A 139 -18.83 10.36 -3.37
C GLU A 139 -18.62 9.44 -2.17
N HIS A 140 -19.65 9.20 -1.40
CA HIS A 140 -19.65 8.23 -0.29
C HIS A 140 -21.07 7.75 0.04
N LYS A 141 -21.18 6.59 0.70
CA LYS A 141 -22.45 6.19 1.32
C LYS A 141 -22.74 7.03 2.57
N PRO A 142 -23.97 7.02 3.08
CA PRO A 142 -24.29 7.70 4.34
C PRO A 142 -23.29 7.33 5.44
N LEU A 143 -22.96 8.30 6.30
CA LEU A 143 -21.97 8.14 7.36
C LEU A 143 -22.26 6.91 8.22
N GLY A 144 -21.24 6.10 8.46
CA GLY A 144 -21.32 4.89 9.32
C GLY A 144 -21.99 3.68 8.68
N THR A 145 -22.45 3.77 7.41
CA THR A 145 -23.03 2.59 6.73
C THR A 145 -21.93 1.73 6.10
N THR A 146 -22.13 0.41 6.08
CA THR A 146 -21.18 -0.50 5.44
C THR A 146 -21.10 -0.29 3.93
N ASP A 147 -19.90 -0.15 3.40
CA ASP A 147 -19.66 -0.01 1.96
C ASP A 147 -18.86 -1.21 1.43
N ALA A 148 -19.50 -2.00 0.55
CA ALA A 148 -18.90 -3.22 0.00
C ALA A 148 -17.56 -2.99 -0.73
N ILE A 149 -17.31 -1.80 -1.27
CA ILE A 149 -16.03 -1.46 -1.93
C ILE A 149 -14.88 -1.55 -0.92
N PHE A 150 -15.10 -1.07 0.30
CA PHE A 150 -14.08 -0.95 1.33
C PHE A 150 -14.17 -2.02 2.43
N GLU A 151 -15.37 -2.59 2.63
CA GLU A 151 -15.69 -3.52 3.72
C GLU A 151 -16.45 -4.75 3.19
N PRO A 152 -15.89 -5.49 2.21
CA PRO A 152 -16.62 -6.55 1.50
C PRO A 152 -17.08 -7.70 2.39
N LEU A 153 -16.35 -8.05 3.45
CA LEU A 153 -16.75 -9.11 4.39
C LEU A 153 -17.99 -8.67 5.19
N ARG A 154 -17.94 -7.49 5.80
CA ARG A 154 -19.07 -6.93 6.55
C ARG A 154 -20.30 -6.71 5.67
N ALA A 155 -20.08 -6.34 4.40
CA ALA A 155 -21.13 -6.20 3.40
C ALA A 155 -21.65 -7.54 2.85
N ARG A 156 -21.05 -8.66 3.25
CA ARG A 156 -21.34 -10.00 2.72
C ARG A 156 -21.31 -10.06 1.19
N ALA A 157 -20.35 -9.32 0.59
CA ALA A 157 -20.24 -9.19 -0.86
C ALA A 157 -19.66 -10.43 -1.55
N THR A 158 -19.10 -11.36 -0.77
CA THR A 158 -18.50 -12.61 -1.25
C THR A 158 -18.96 -13.79 -0.36
N ALA A 159 -18.88 -15.01 -0.88
CA ALA A 159 -19.16 -16.24 -0.10
C ALA A 159 -17.99 -16.54 0.84
N PHE A 160 -17.80 -15.70 1.88
CA PHE A 160 -16.73 -15.86 2.85
C PHE A 160 -17.01 -17.04 3.78
N ASP A 161 -16.01 -17.89 3.96
CA ASP A 161 -15.98 -19.00 4.91
C ASP A 161 -14.82 -18.78 5.91
N ALA A 162 -15.16 -18.52 7.16
CA ALA A 162 -14.20 -18.25 8.21
C ALA A 162 -13.24 -19.43 8.46
N ARG A 163 -13.69 -20.68 8.27
CA ARG A 163 -12.83 -21.86 8.42
C ARG A 163 -11.76 -21.91 7.33
N ALA A 164 -12.15 -21.74 6.07
CA ALA A 164 -11.21 -21.67 4.95
C ALA A 164 -10.21 -20.49 5.11
N ALA A 165 -10.68 -19.36 5.64
CA ALA A 165 -9.84 -18.22 5.99
C ALA A 165 -8.79 -18.59 7.04
N ILE A 166 -9.19 -19.20 8.17
CA ILE A 166 -8.30 -19.63 9.24
C ILE A 166 -7.27 -20.65 8.74
N GLU A 167 -7.68 -21.60 7.89
CA GLU A 167 -6.76 -22.55 7.27
C GLU A 167 -5.73 -21.86 6.38
N SER A 168 -6.13 -20.87 5.58
CA SER A 168 -5.24 -20.07 4.74
C SER A 168 -4.25 -19.25 5.58
N ILE A 169 -4.73 -18.60 6.65
CA ILE A 169 -3.91 -17.84 7.60
C ILE A 169 -2.87 -18.75 8.26
N ASN A 170 -3.28 -19.91 8.75
CA ASN A 170 -2.37 -20.85 9.42
C ASN A 170 -1.28 -21.38 8.47
N ARG A 171 -1.59 -21.62 7.19
CA ARG A 171 -0.58 -22.00 6.20
C ARG A 171 0.48 -20.91 6.00
N GLU A 172 0.07 -19.66 5.86
CA GLU A 172 0.98 -18.53 5.61
C GLU A 172 1.78 -18.14 6.85
N THR A 173 1.15 -18.17 8.02
CA THR A 173 1.75 -17.68 9.26
C THR A 173 2.40 -18.77 10.10
N GLY A 174 2.14 -20.05 9.83
CA GLY A 174 2.51 -21.16 10.73
C GLY A 174 1.69 -21.16 12.03
N GLY A 175 0.55 -20.44 12.05
CA GLY A 175 -0.31 -20.25 13.21
C GLY A 175 0.06 -19.04 14.08
N MET A 176 -0.90 -18.59 14.88
CA MET A 176 -0.76 -17.34 15.64
C MET A 176 0.35 -17.37 16.69
N ALA A 177 0.63 -18.51 17.30
CA ALA A 177 1.75 -18.68 18.23
C ALA A 177 3.12 -18.54 17.52
N ALA A 178 3.26 -19.08 16.31
CA ALA A 178 4.47 -18.91 15.51
C ALA A 178 4.64 -17.46 15.03
N LEU A 179 3.55 -16.80 14.64
CA LEU A 179 3.56 -15.39 14.29
C LEU A 179 4.03 -14.54 15.47
N ALA A 180 3.48 -14.74 16.67
CA ALA A 180 3.89 -14.01 17.87
C ALA A 180 5.37 -14.25 18.22
N ARG A 181 5.86 -15.51 18.15
CA ARG A 181 7.28 -15.81 18.40
C ARG A 181 8.21 -15.10 17.40
N ARG A 182 7.89 -15.05 16.12
CA ARG A 182 8.70 -14.34 15.11
C ARG A 182 8.84 -12.85 15.42
N HIS A 183 7.84 -12.26 16.06
CA HIS A 183 7.85 -10.85 16.45
C HIS A 183 8.29 -10.62 17.91
N GLY A 184 8.78 -11.65 18.62
CA GLY A 184 9.13 -11.57 20.03
C GLY A 184 10.11 -10.44 20.37
N ALA A 185 11.16 -10.23 19.56
CA ALA A 185 12.12 -9.14 19.77
C ALA A 185 11.47 -7.76 19.62
N VAL A 186 10.53 -7.59 18.66
CA VAL A 186 9.83 -6.32 18.43
C VAL A 186 8.78 -6.08 19.53
N LEU A 187 8.13 -7.13 20.02
CA LEU A 187 7.23 -7.05 21.19
C LEU A 187 8.01 -6.59 22.45
N ALA A 188 9.19 -7.18 22.69
CA ALA A 188 10.06 -6.76 23.78
C ALA A 188 10.53 -5.30 23.63
N ARG A 189 10.79 -4.85 22.38
CA ARG A 189 11.12 -3.45 22.13
C ARG A 189 9.94 -2.52 22.43
N LEU A 190 8.72 -2.93 22.08
CA LEU A 190 7.50 -2.20 22.40
C LEU A 190 7.32 -2.07 23.92
N ASP A 191 7.52 -3.16 24.68
CA ASP A 191 7.47 -3.12 26.16
C ASP A 191 8.45 -2.09 26.74
N GLN A 192 9.68 -2.00 26.20
CA GLN A 192 10.66 -0.97 26.60
C GLN A 192 10.16 0.45 26.32
N VAL A 193 9.55 0.69 25.14
CA VAL A 193 8.96 1.99 24.79
C VAL A 193 7.82 2.35 25.75
N LEU A 194 6.99 1.38 26.10
CA LEU A 194 5.90 1.56 27.07
C LEU A 194 6.40 1.78 28.53
N GLY A 195 7.65 1.45 28.82
CA GLY A 195 8.27 1.66 30.13
C GLY A 195 8.30 0.42 31.03
N CYS A 196 8.04 -0.78 30.47
CA CYS A 196 8.20 -2.02 31.21
C CYS A 196 9.64 -2.54 31.10
N THR A 197 10.30 -2.65 32.23
CA THR A 197 11.69 -3.12 32.35
C THR A 197 11.82 -4.52 32.96
N SER A 198 10.73 -5.09 33.50
CA SER A 198 10.75 -6.41 34.15
C SER A 198 10.21 -7.50 33.19
N VAL A 199 10.93 -8.62 33.12
CA VAL A 199 10.60 -9.79 32.30
C VAL A 199 9.31 -10.49 32.73
N GLU A 200 8.85 -10.27 33.97
CA GLU A 200 7.75 -11.03 34.58
C GLU A 200 6.35 -10.60 34.14
N ARG A 201 6.16 -9.34 33.70
CA ARG A 201 4.90 -8.85 33.12
C ARG A 201 5.16 -7.75 32.10
N GLY A 202 5.05 -8.06 30.82
CA GLY A 202 5.10 -7.07 29.73
C GLY A 202 4.05 -5.98 29.88
N CYS A 203 4.21 -4.86 29.20
CA CYS A 203 3.25 -3.77 29.13
C CYS A 203 2.11 -4.09 28.15
N VAL A 204 2.44 -4.81 27.08
CA VAL A 204 1.45 -5.28 26.13
C VAL A 204 0.60 -6.37 26.77
N PRO A 205 -0.73 -6.30 26.66
CA PRO A 205 -1.61 -7.32 27.20
C PRO A 205 -1.23 -8.72 26.73
N ALA A 206 -1.00 -9.61 27.69
CA ALA A 206 -0.76 -11.02 27.45
C ALA A 206 -2.09 -11.71 27.14
N GLY A 207 -2.15 -12.42 26.03
CA GLY A 207 -3.32 -13.24 25.67
C GLY A 207 -2.86 -14.42 24.85
N THR A 208 -3.67 -15.48 24.81
CA THR A 208 -3.39 -16.65 23.97
C THR A 208 -3.48 -16.23 22.49
N PRO A 209 -2.39 -16.40 21.72
CA PRO A 209 -2.42 -16.07 20.29
C PRO A 209 -3.41 -16.99 19.56
N ALA A 210 -4.50 -16.44 19.05
CA ALA A 210 -5.54 -17.18 18.36
C ALA A 210 -6.21 -16.35 17.27
N VAL A 211 -6.74 -17.02 16.25
CA VAL A 211 -7.67 -16.47 15.28
C VAL A 211 -8.91 -17.34 15.24
N SER A 212 -10.09 -16.73 15.29
CA SER A 212 -11.38 -17.41 15.28
C SER A 212 -12.38 -16.69 14.37
N ALA A 213 -13.47 -17.36 14.04
CA ALA A 213 -14.59 -16.71 13.38
C ALA A 213 -15.24 -15.67 14.30
N SER A 214 -15.74 -14.57 13.73
CA SER A 214 -16.66 -13.66 14.42
C SER A 214 -17.95 -14.38 14.80
N ALA A 215 -18.71 -13.81 15.72
CA ALA A 215 -19.96 -14.41 16.21
C ALA A 215 -20.99 -14.67 15.10
N ASP A 216 -21.00 -13.84 14.05
CA ASP A 216 -21.87 -14.00 12.88
C ASP A 216 -21.25 -14.85 11.75
N GLY A 217 -20.01 -15.33 11.92
CA GLY A 217 -19.29 -16.15 10.95
C GLY A 217 -18.79 -15.42 9.68
N HIS A 218 -19.01 -14.12 9.58
CA HIS A 218 -18.70 -13.35 8.36
C HIS A 218 -17.41 -12.52 8.44
N ASP A 219 -16.69 -12.60 9.57
CA ASP A 219 -15.41 -11.94 9.78
C ASP A 219 -14.54 -12.79 10.72
N LEU A 220 -13.35 -12.30 11.05
CA LEU A 220 -12.39 -12.94 11.93
C LEU A 220 -12.12 -12.10 13.16
N VAL A 221 -11.84 -12.77 14.27
CA VAL A 221 -11.38 -12.18 15.53
C VAL A 221 -9.96 -12.67 15.78
N LEU A 222 -9.02 -11.73 15.88
CA LEU A 222 -7.64 -11.99 16.28
C LEU A 222 -7.48 -11.70 17.77
N ALA A 223 -6.90 -12.63 18.52
CA ALA A 223 -6.56 -12.48 19.93
C ALA A 223 -5.04 -12.60 20.15
N GLY A 224 -4.56 -12.14 21.29
CA GLY A 224 -3.18 -12.24 21.72
C GLY A 224 -2.32 -11.02 21.40
N PRO A 225 -0.99 -11.10 21.65
CA PRO A 225 -0.12 -9.95 21.69
C PRO A 225 0.02 -9.20 20.37
N ILE A 226 -0.10 -9.88 19.21
CA ILE A 226 -0.03 -9.20 17.90
C ILE A 226 -1.22 -8.24 17.73
N ARG A 227 -2.44 -8.62 18.14
CA ARG A 227 -3.63 -7.75 18.04
C ARG A 227 -3.44 -6.49 18.88
N ALA A 228 -2.99 -6.66 20.13
CA ALA A 228 -2.75 -5.55 21.05
C ALA A 228 -1.60 -4.65 20.58
N ALA A 229 -0.46 -5.25 20.28
CA ALA A 229 0.75 -4.54 19.88
C ALA A 229 0.60 -3.78 18.55
N SER A 230 -0.19 -4.30 17.61
CA SER A 230 -0.47 -3.65 16.32
C SER A 230 -1.12 -2.27 16.52
N GLY A 231 -2.15 -2.17 17.37
CA GLY A 231 -2.81 -0.91 17.67
C GLY A 231 -1.87 0.08 18.37
N ILE A 232 -1.13 -0.40 19.38
CA ILE A 232 -0.16 0.42 20.11
C ILE A 232 0.94 0.96 19.18
N ALA A 233 1.51 0.12 18.33
CA ALA A 233 2.53 0.52 17.34
C ALA A 233 1.98 1.59 16.38
N GLN A 234 0.73 1.43 15.97
CA GLN A 234 0.07 2.41 15.11
C GLN A 234 -0.13 3.76 15.80
N VAL A 235 -0.51 3.77 17.08
CA VAL A 235 -0.62 5.02 17.86
C VAL A 235 0.73 5.72 17.97
N LEU A 236 1.82 4.98 18.19
CA LEU A 236 3.18 5.54 18.25
C LEU A 236 3.61 6.13 16.89
N LEU A 237 3.31 5.46 15.78
CA LEU A 237 3.52 6.02 14.44
C LEU A 237 2.72 7.31 14.24
N LEU A 238 1.44 7.32 14.64
CA LEU A 238 0.59 8.50 14.52
C LEU A 238 1.13 9.68 15.34
N GLN A 239 1.67 9.45 16.55
CA GLN A 239 2.34 10.49 17.35
C GLN A 239 3.54 11.10 16.62
N GLU A 240 4.36 10.25 15.99
CA GLU A 240 5.53 10.68 15.22
C GLU A 240 5.12 11.56 14.03
N VAL A 241 4.18 11.07 13.21
CA VAL A 241 3.81 11.77 11.96
C VAL A 241 2.86 12.95 12.18
N GLU A 242 2.15 13.03 13.33
CA GLU A 242 1.40 14.21 13.78
C GLU A 242 2.32 15.37 14.12
N GLY A 243 3.60 15.09 14.39
CA GLY A 243 4.56 16.11 14.79
C GLY A 243 4.52 16.44 16.28
N LEU A 244 4.07 15.53 17.15
CA LEU A 244 4.14 15.74 18.59
C LEU A 244 5.58 16.02 19.04
N PRO A 245 5.82 16.79 20.12
CA PRO A 245 7.15 16.98 20.68
C PRO A 245 7.89 15.65 20.84
N ARG A 246 9.18 15.61 20.55
CA ARG A 246 9.97 14.36 20.57
C ARG A 246 9.90 13.63 21.93
N GLU A 247 9.85 14.38 23.00
CA GLU A 247 9.68 13.88 24.38
C GLU A 247 8.29 13.26 24.62
N SER A 248 7.31 13.55 23.78
CA SER A 248 5.96 12.97 23.85
C SER A 248 5.80 11.72 23.00
N VAL A 249 6.62 11.54 21.94
CA VAL A 249 6.56 10.35 21.09
C VAL A 249 7.08 9.14 21.86
N GLY A 250 6.17 8.24 22.25
CA GLY A 250 6.52 7.10 23.10
C GLY A 250 7.24 7.54 24.37
N TRP A 251 6.86 8.68 24.94
CA TRP A 251 7.47 9.30 26.13
C TRP A 251 8.98 9.54 25.98
N GLY A 252 9.44 9.92 24.79
CA GLY A 252 10.84 10.14 24.45
C GLY A 252 11.66 8.86 24.25
N ARG A 253 11.05 7.68 24.35
CA ARG A 253 11.72 6.37 24.19
C ARG A 253 11.64 5.79 22.77
N ALA A 254 10.90 6.45 21.88
CA ALA A 254 10.74 6.02 20.49
C ALA A 254 11.36 7.06 19.52
N ASN A 255 12.52 6.74 18.96
CA ASN A 255 13.09 7.49 17.85
C ASN A 255 12.56 6.97 16.49
N PRO A 256 12.81 7.64 15.35
CA PRO A 256 12.32 7.22 14.03
C PRO A 256 12.65 5.75 13.68
N ALA A 257 13.86 5.28 13.96
CA ALA A 257 14.24 3.88 13.71
C ALA A 257 13.46 2.89 14.60
N THR A 258 13.15 3.28 15.84
CA THR A 258 12.28 2.48 16.71
C THR A 258 10.86 2.43 16.15
N ILE A 259 10.30 3.56 15.70
CA ILE A 259 8.96 3.60 15.09
C ILE A 259 8.90 2.70 13.84
N GLU A 260 9.89 2.78 12.95
CA GLU A 260 10.00 1.89 11.79
C GLU A 260 10.01 0.41 12.21
N GLN A 261 10.81 0.06 13.21
CA GLN A 261 10.88 -1.31 13.74
C GLN A 261 9.52 -1.78 14.29
N LEU A 262 8.84 -0.93 15.07
CA LEU A 262 7.53 -1.24 15.65
C LEU A 262 6.43 -1.39 14.60
N GLY A 263 6.55 -0.75 13.43
CA GLY A 263 5.66 -0.91 12.29
C GLY A 263 5.53 -2.36 11.83
N ALA A 264 6.52 -3.23 12.11
CA ALA A 264 6.43 -4.66 11.85
C ALA A 264 5.30 -5.35 12.62
N LEU A 265 4.89 -4.82 13.78
CA LEU A 265 3.75 -5.34 14.55
C LEU A 265 2.41 -4.98 13.89
N HIS A 266 2.32 -3.78 13.29
CA HIS A 266 1.16 -3.39 12.49
C HIS A 266 1.10 -4.18 11.17
N ALA A 267 2.23 -4.37 10.50
CA ALA A 267 2.33 -5.24 9.32
C ALA A 267 1.95 -6.70 9.63
N ALA A 268 2.26 -7.20 10.83
CA ALA A 268 1.87 -8.55 11.26
C ALA A 268 0.34 -8.72 11.37
N LEU A 269 -0.41 -7.65 11.60
CA LEU A 269 -1.87 -7.68 11.53
C LEU A 269 -2.35 -7.99 10.11
N PHE A 270 -1.70 -7.41 9.09
CA PHE A 270 -2.02 -7.66 7.69
C PHE A 270 -1.62 -9.07 7.22
N ALA A 271 -0.61 -9.69 7.86
CA ALA A 271 -0.30 -11.10 7.65
C ALA A 271 -1.46 -12.03 8.07
N VAL A 272 -2.44 -11.52 8.82
CA VAL A 272 -3.68 -12.24 9.16
C VAL A 272 -4.84 -11.79 8.27
N TYR A 273 -5.10 -10.49 8.20
CA TYR A 273 -6.34 -9.97 7.63
C TYR A 273 -6.32 -9.74 6.12
N THR A 274 -5.15 -9.62 5.48
CA THR A 274 -5.09 -9.24 4.06
C THR A 274 -4.12 -10.06 3.21
N HIS A 275 -2.98 -10.54 3.74
CA HIS A 275 -1.97 -11.20 2.93
C HIS A 275 -2.28 -12.66 2.57
N PRO A 276 -2.86 -13.49 3.43
CA PRO A 276 -3.15 -14.86 3.06
C PRO A 276 -4.01 -14.90 1.79
N PRO A 277 -3.74 -15.76 0.80
CA PRO A 277 -4.40 -15.70 -0.51
C PRO A 277 -5.93 -15.70 -0.44
N TYR A 278 -6.51 -16.47 0.49
CA TYR A 278 -7.95 -16.47 0.70
C TYR A 278 -8.44 -15.10 1.19
N MET A 279 -7.75 -14.52 2.18
CA MET A 279 -8.10 -13.20 2.72
C MET A 279 -7.93 -12.11 1.67
N ALA A 280 -6.82 -12.09 0.94
CA ALA A 280 -6.59 -11.16 -0.16
C ALA A 280 -7.72 -11.22 -1.19
N ALA A 281 -8.13 -12.44 -1.59
CA ALA A 281 -9.17 -12.65 -2.59
C ALA A 281 -10.51 -12.06 -2.15
N HIS A 282 -10.90 -12.23 -0.89
CA HIS A 282 -12.17 -11.73 -0.36
C HIS A 282 -12.13 -10.25 -0.02
N GLN A 283 -11.07 -9.77 0.64
CA GLN A 283 -10.92 -8.37 1.05
C GLN A 283 -10.74 -7.42 -0.13
N ALA A 284 -10.10 -7.86 -1.23
CA ALA A 284 -9.94 -7.05 -2.43
C ALA A 284 -11.05 -7.26 -3.48
N ALA A 285 -12.04 -8.13 -3.24
CA ALA A 285 -12.96 -8.61 -4.27
C ALA A 285 -13.71 -7.50 -4.99
N VAL A 286 -14.35 -6.60 -4.25
CA VAL A 286 -15.16 -5.50 -4.83
C VAL A 286 -14.23 -4.38 -5.31
N LEU A 287 -13.33 -3.92 -4.46
CA LEU A 287 -12.39 -2.84 -4.78
C LEU A 287 -11.53 -3.15 -6.01
N GLY A 288 -11.01 -4.37 -6.14
CA GLY A 288 -10.22 -4.79 -7.29
C GLY A 288 -11.00 -4.71 -8.61
N ARG A 289 -12.30 -5.06 -8.60
CA ARG A 289 -13.17 -4.91 -9.77
C ARG A 289 -13.48 -3.46 -10.08
N GLU A 290 -13.72 -2.64 -9.07
CA GLU A 290 -13.92 -1.19 -9.23
C GLU A 290 -12.68 -0.50 -9.81
N VAL A 291 -11.48 -0.92 -9.39
CA VAL A 291 -10.21 -0.46 -9.97
C VAL A 291 -10.13 -0.82 -11.46
N LEU A 292 -10.41 -2.08 -11.84
CA LEU A 292 -10.42 -2.50 -13.25
C LEU A 292 -11.48 -1.76 -14.07
N ALA A 293 -12.68 -1.58 -13.50
CA ALA A 293 -13.77 -0.83 -14.14
C ALA A 293 -13.37 0.63 -14.38
N SER A 294 -12.76 1.29 -13.38
CA SER A 294 -12.29 2.67 -13.48
C SER A 294 -11.21 2.84 -14.54
N LEU A 295 -10.28 1.88 -14.65
CA LEU A 295 -9.24 1.89 -15.67
C LEU A 295 -9.77 1.62 -17.08
N SER A 296 -10.91 0.94 -17.22
CA SER A 296 -11.51 0.56 -18.51
C SER A 296 -12.61 1.51 -18.98
N SER A 297 -13.20 2.29 -18.08
CA SER A 297 -14.34 3.16 -18.36
C SER A 297 -14.02 4.25 -19.39
N LYS A 298 -15.07 4.91 -19.93
CA LYS A 298 -14.95 6.16 -20.69
C LYS A 298 -15.13 7.40 -19.81
N GLY A 299 -15.38 7.21 -18.51
CA GLY A 299 -15.60 8.27 -17.50
C GLY A 299 -14.34 9.01 -17.07
N PRO A 300 -14.25 9.44 -15.79
CA PRO A 300 -13.12 10.20 -15.25
C PRO A 300 -11.77 9.55 -15.51
N ARG A 301 -10.76 10.35 -15.84
CA ARG A 301 -9.40 9.85 -16.13
C ARG A 301 -8.62 9.53 -14.87
N LEU A 302 -8.96 10.13 -13.74
CA LEU A 302 -8.44 9.85 -12.41
C LEU A 302 -9.59 9.40 -11.51
N THR A 303 -9.45 8.24 -10.87
CA THR A 303 -10.33 7.80 -9.78
C THR A 303 -9.50 7.62 -8.50
N VAL A 304 -9.95 8.21 -7.41
CA VAL A 304 -9.35 8.07 -6.08
C VAL A 304 -10.31 7.29 -5.18
N PHE A 305 -9.86 6.15 -4.66
CA PHE A 305 -10.54 5.40 -3.61
C PHE A 305 -9.89 5.75 -2.27
N MET A 306 -10.57 6.54 -1.46
CA MET A 306 -10.13 6.97 -0.14
C MET A 306 -10.66 6.00 0.92
N GLY A 307 -9.79 5.10 1.39
CA GLY A 307 -10.15 4.05 2.34
C GLY A 307 -9.16 3.94 3.50
N HIS A 308 -8.80 2.70 3.80
CA HIS A 308 -7.98 2.31 4.94
C HIS A 308 -6.70 1.59 4.48
N ASP A 309 -5.76 1.41 5.39
CA ASP A 309 -4.57 0.56 5.19
C ASP A 309 -4.93 -0.86 4.74
N THR A 310 -5.99 -1.45 5.32
CA THR A 310 -6.52 -2.76 4.92
C THR A 310 -6.90 -2.84 3.44
N ASN A 311 -7.44 -1.76 2.86
CA ASN A 311 -7.79 -1.72 1.43
C ASN A 311 -6.54 -1.70 0.54
N VAL A 312 -5.54 -0.92 0.94
CA VAL A 312 -4.25 -0.82 0.22
C VAL A 312 -3.51 -2.15 0.29
N THR A 313 -3.39 -2.74 1.50
CA THR A 313 -2.69 -4.02 1.70
C THR A 313 -3.42 -5.20 1.06
N ALA A 314 -4.76 -5.23 1.10
CA ALA A 314 -5.54 -6.28 0.44
C ALA A 314 -5.36 -6.26 -1.09
N LEU A 315 -5.39 -5.08 -1.69
CA LEU A 315 -5.17 -4.96 -3.14
C LEU A 315 -3.72 -5.28 -3.52
N ALA A 316 -2.73 -4.87 -2.71
CA ALA A 316 -1.33 -5.25 -2.89
C ALA A 316 -1.14 -6.76 -2.81
N ALA A 317 -1.76 -7.42 -1.83
CA ALA A 317 -1.73 -8.87 -1.67
C ALA A 317 -2.42 -9.62 -2.84
N ALA A 318 -3.56 -9.11 -3.33
CA ALA A 318 -4.20 -9.63 -4.54
C ALA A 318 -3.31 -9.47 -5.79
N LEU A 319 -2.49 -8.44 -5.85
CA LEU A 319 -1.46 -8.24 -6.88
C LEU A 319 -0.17 -9.03 -6.58
N ARG A 320 -0.07 -9.69 -5.42
CA ARG A 320 1.11 -10.44 -4.94
C ARG A 320 2.38 -9.59 -4.87
N VAL A 321 2.26 -8.37 -4.36
CA VAL A 321 3.38 -7.45 -4.17
C VAL A 321 3.49 -7.01 -2.72
N ASP A 322 4.72 -6.85 -2.25
CA ASP A 322 5.02 -6.23 -0.97
C ASP A 322 5.15 -4.71 -1.12
N LEU A 323 4.68 -4.00 -0.12
CA LEU A 323 4.75 -2.55 -0.04
C LEU A 323 5.98 -2.14 0.80
N LYS A 324 6.96 -1.53 0.15
CA LYS A 324 8.19 -1.04 0.79
C LYS A 324 8.31 0.46 0.59
N ALA A 325 8.52 1.18 1.68
CA ALA A 325 8.74 2.62 1.66
C ALA A 325 9.79 3.03 2.69
N PRO A 326 10.59 4.08 2.44
CA PRO A 326 11.59 4.57 3.39
C PRO A 326 10.95 4.99 4.72
N GLY A 327 11.52 4.52 5.83
CA GLY A 327 11.09 4.87 7.19
C GLY A 327 9.85 4.09 7.68
N TYR A 328 9.43 3.05 6.95
CA TYR A 328 8.32 2.17 7.34
C TYR A 328 8.71 0.70 7.22
N ALA A 329 8.17 -0.13 8.08
CA ALA A 329 8.29 -1.58 7.92
C ALA A 329 7.60 -2.03 6.62
N THR A 330 8.10 -3.13 6.03
CA THR A 330 7.44 -3.73 4.85
C THR A 330 5.98 -4.04 5.15
N ASN A 331 5.08 -3.60 4.27
CA ASN A 331 3.63 -3.75 4.39
C ASN A 331 2.96 -2.94 5.52
N ASP A 332 3.67 -2.02 6.15
CA ASP A 332 3.08 -1.01 7.02
C ASP A 332 2.73 0.22 6.18
N VAL A 333 1.44 0.45 5.95
CA VAL A 333 0.96 1.53 5.08
C VAL A 333 0.78 2.81 5.89
N PRO A 334 1.57 3.87 5.63
CA PRO A 334 1.44 5.14 6.35
C PRO A 334 0.15 5.89 6.01
N PRO A 335 -0.29 6.85 6.86
CA PRO A 335 -1.35 7.80 6.50
C PRO A 335 -1.09 8.47 5.15
N GLY A 336 -2.11 8.52 4.30
CA GLY A 336 -1.99 9.03 2.93
C GLY A 336 -1.20 8.14 1.96
N GLY A 337 -0.65 7.00 2.40
CA GLY A 337 0.02 6.03 1.51
C GLY A 337 -0.95 5.44 0.47
N ALA A 338 -0.50 5.24 -0.77
CA ALA A 338 -1.37 4.85 -1.86
C ALA A 338 -0.72 3.90 -2.88
N LEU A 339 -1.52 3.01 -3.45
CA LEU A 339 -1.24 2.37 -4.72
C LEU A 339 -1.71 3.27 -5.85
N LEU A 340 -0.80 3.66 -6.74
CA LEU A 340 -1.09 4.35 -8.00
C LEU A 340 -1.04 3.33 -9.13
N ILE A 341 -2.18 3.09 -9.78
CA ILE A 341 -2.31 2.16 -10.90
C ILE A 341 -2.64 2.97 -12.15
N GLU A 342 -1.79 2.89 -13.16
CA GLU A 342 -1.90 3.65 -14.40
C GLU A 342 -2.12 2.74 -15.59
N ARG A 343 -3.08 3.08 -16.45
CA ARG A 343 -3.21 2.52 -17.78
C ARG A 343 -2.50 3.43 -18.79
N LEU A 344 -1.59 2.83 -19.53
CA LEU A 344 -0.80 3.52 -20.55
C LEU A 344 -1.02 2.87 -21.91
N HIS A 345 -0.83 3.65 -22.98
CA HIS A 345 -0.65 3.09 -24.31
C HIS A 345 0.69 3.52 -24.90
N ASP A 346 1.26 2.68 -25.74
CA ASP A 346 2.39 3.03 -26.57
C ASP A 346 1.88 3.74 -27.82
N ALA A 347 2.23 5.00 -27.99
CA ALA A 347 1.77 5.81 -29.13
C ALA A 347 2.26 5.28 -30.49
N SER A 348 3.31 4.45 -30.52
CA SER A 348 3.87 3.88 -31.75
C SER A 348 3.18 2.58 -32.17
N THR A 349 2.74 1.74 -31.21
CA THR A 349 2.15 0.42 -31.49
C THR A 349 0.66 0.34 -31.14
N GLY A 350 0.16 1.24 -30.30
CA GLY A 350 -1.20 1.18 -29.74
C GLY A 350 -1.35 0.15 -28.60
N ASP A 351 -0.29 -0.59 -28.25
CA ASP A 351 -0.31 -1.57 -27.17
C ASP A 351 -0.63 -0.90 -25.82
N ARG A 352 -1.40 -1.58 -24.99
CA ARG A 352 -1.77 -1.09 -23.67
C ARG A 352 -1.07 -1.83 -22.55
N PHE A 353 -0.66 -1.05 -21.56
CA PHE A 353 0.08 -1.53 -20.39
C PHE A 353 -0.54 -0.99 -19.10
N MET A 354 -0.28 -1.70 -18.00
CA MET A 354 -0.52 -1.24 -16.65
C MET A 354 0.81 -1.03 -15.94
N ARG A 355 0.91 0.04 -15.17
CA ARG A 355 2.02 0.31 -14.26
C ARG A 355 1.45 0.51 -12.86
N VAL A 356 2.01 -0.19 -11.89
CA VAL A 356 1.66 -0.06 -10.48
C VAL A 356 2.83 0.55 -9.74
N SER A 357 2.56 1.55 -8.94
CA SER A 357 3.55 2.19 -8.08
C SER A 357 3.00 2.36 -6.68
N TYR A 358 3.86 2.25 -5.66
CA TYR A 358 3.53 2.60 -4.30
C TYR A 358 4.01 4.03 -4.02
N ARG A 359 3.09 4.92 -3.67
CA ARG A 359 3.35 6.33 -3.39
C ARG A 359 3.20 6.60 -1.90
N THR A 360 4.26 7.13 -1.26
CA THR A 360 4.29 7.43 0.18
C THR A 360 5.06 8.72 0.46
N GLN A 361 4.73 9.38 1.56
CA GLN A 361 5.58 10.38 2.20
C GLN A 361 6.37 9.71 3.32
N SER A 362 7.63 10.11 3.53
CA SER A 362 8.42 9.61 4.68
C SER A 362 7.86 10.17 6.00
N PRO A 363 8.19 9.55 7.16
CA PRO A 363 7.78 10.08 8.47
C PRO A 363 8.20 11.54 8.67
N GLU A 364 9.40 11.93 8.26
CA GLU A 364 9.88 13.31 8.35
C GLU A 364 9.06 14.25 7.45
N THR A 365 8.70 13.78 6.24
CA THR A 365 7.90 14.58 5.31
C THR A 365 6.50 14.81 5.87
N LEU A 366 5.87 13.78 6.44
CA LEU A 366 4.56 13.91 7.10
C LEU A 366 4.65 14.83 8.32
N ARG A 367 5.62 14.61 9.20
CA ARG A 367 5.86 15.40 10.40
C ARG A 367 6.10 16.88 10.08
N GLY A 368 6.89 17.17 9.06
CA GLY A 368 7.27 18.53 8.65
C GLY A 368 6.35 19.16 7.61
N LEU A 369 5.23 18.52 7.24
CA LEU A 369 4.32 18.96 6.18
C LEU A 369 5.03 19.26 4.85
N GLY A 370 6.00 18.43 4.50
CA GLY A 370 6.75 18.53 3.23
C GLY A 370 5.87 18.17 2.02
N GLN A 371 6.34 18.56 0.84
CA GLN A 371 5.63 18.35 -0.43
C GLN A 371 6.21 17.22 -1.29
N SER A 372 7.20 16.50 -0.79
CA SER A 372 7.81 15.36 -1.50
C SER A 372 7.09 14.05 -1.18
N ALA A 373 7.09 13.15 -2.14
CA ALA A 373 6.69 11.77 -1.92
C ALA A 373 7.61 10.83 -2.70
N SER A 374 7.81 9.63 -2.19
CA SER A 374 8.45 8.56 -2.94
C SER A 374 7.43 7.86 -3.84
N LEU A 375 7.89 7.38 -4.99
CA LEU A 375 7.10 6.62 -5.94
C LEU A 375 7.90 5.37 -6.36
N VAL A 376 7.61 4.25 -5.75
CA VAL A 376 8.31 2.98 -5.97
C VAL A 376 7.52 2.14 -6.97
N ALA A 377 8.12 1.84 -8.12
CA ALA A 377 7.49 0.96 -9.11
C ALA A 377 7.42 -0.49 -8.60
N LEU A 378 6.26 -1.12 -8.74
CA LEU A 378 6.03 -2.49 -8.32
C LEU A 378 6.00 -3.41 -9.53
N LYS A 379 6.77 -4.51 -9.47
CA LYS A 379 6.73 -5.56 -10.48
C LYS A 379 5.70 -6.61 -10.09
N ILE A 380 4.65 -6.73 -10.88
CA ILE A 380 3.59 -7.72 -10.65
C ILE A 380 4.12 -9.11 -11.05
N PRO A 381 4.06 -10.14 -10.19
CA PRO A 381 4.39 -11.51 -10.55
C PRO A 381 3.56 -11.98 -11.75
N GLY A 382 4.24 -12.60 -12.74
CA GLY A 382 3.62 -12.94 -14.03
C GLY A 382 3.74 -11.87 -15.11
N CYS A 383 4.28 -10.68 -14.78
CA CYS A 383 4.67 -9.66 -15.76
C CYS A 383 6.20 -9.62 -15.90
N ALA A 384 6.70 -9.49 -17.13
CA ALA A 384 8.14 -9.51 -17.42
C ALA A 384 8.87 -8.30 -16.80
N SER A 385 8.19 -7.16 -16.71
CA SER A 385 8.73 -5.91 -16.19
C SER A 385 7.68 -5.18 -15.35
N PRO A 386 8.01 -4.06 -14.66
CA PRO A 386 7.01 -3.21 -14.00
C PRO A 386 5.92 -2.67 -14.94
N LEU A 387 6.18 -2.68 -16.25
CA LEU A 387 5.20 -2.37 -17.28
C LEU A 387 4.54 -3.68 -17.75
N CYS A 388 3.35 -3.97 -17.23
CA CYS A 388 2.61 -5.19 -17.48
C CYS A 388 1.62 -5.00 -18.62
N PRO A 389 1.53 -5.93 -19.64
CA PRO A 389 0.46 -5.86 -20.64
C PRO A 389 -0.91 -5.79 -19.96
N ALA A 390 -1.78 -4.89 -20.43
CA ALA A 390 -3.06 -4.59 -19.76
C ALA A 390 -3.98 -5.82 -19.63
N THR A 391 -4.01 -6.67 -20.66
CA THR A 391 -4.77 -7.93 -20.64
C THR A 391 -4.23 -8.93 -19.63
N THR A 392 -2.89 -9.04 -19.52
CA THR A 392 -2.23 -9.90 -18.52
C THR A 392 -2.52 -9.41 -17.12
N PHE A 393 -2.37 -8.11 -16.85
CA PHE A 393 -2.68 -7.52 -15.56
C PHE A 393 -4.12 -7.79 -15.15
N SER A 394 -5.09 -7.51 -16.02
CA SER A 394 -6.51 -7.71 -15.72
C SER A 394 -6.84 -9.18 -15.44
N ARG A 395 -6.30 -10.10 -16.24
CA ARG A 395 -6.48 -11.54 -16.04
C ARG A 395 -5.89 -12.01 -14.70
N LEU A 396 -4.66 -11.57 -14.36
CA LEU A 396 -4.01 -11.90 -13.11
C LEU A 396 -4.80 -11.38 -11.92
N LEU A 397 -5.19 -10.10 -11.93
CA LEU A 397 -5.97 -9.54 -10.82
C LEU A 397 -7.30 -10.27 -10.66
N VAL A 398 -8.06 -10.45 -11.74
CA VAL A 398 -9.36 -11.16 -11.68
C VAL A 398 -9.22 -12.58 -11.14
N SER A 399 -8.16 -13.32 -11.53
CA SER A 399 -7.93 -14.69 -11.04
C SER A 399 -7.59 -14.78 -9.55
N HIS A 400 -7.21 -13.66 -8.92
CA HIS A 400 -6.91 -13.58 -7.50
C HIS A 400 -8.07 -12.99 -6.65
N LEU A 401 -9.19 -12.62 -7.28
CA LEU A 401 -10.35 -12.07 -6.56
C LEU A 401 -11.44 -13.13 -6.39
N ALA A 402 -12.00 -13.23 -5.18
CA ALA A 402 -13.17 -14.08 -4.93
C ALA A 402 -14.37 -13.65 -5.77
N PRO A 403 -15.22 -14.58 -6.23
CA PRO A 403 -16.49 -14.26 -6.89
C PRO A 403 -17.38 -13.37 -5.99
N LEU A 404 -18.07 -12.41 -6.59
CA LEU A 404 -19.08 -11.64 -5.86
C LEU A 404 -20.37 -12.48 -5.73
N GLN A 405 -21.03 -12.33 -4.60
CA GLN A 405 -22.39 -12.83 -4.45
C GLN A 405 -23.33 -11.93 -5.25
N THR A 406 -24.22 -12.53 -6.03
CA THR A 406 -25.37 -11.82 -6.59
C THR A 406 -26.27 -11.41 -5.45
N ALA A 407 -26.65 -10.12 -5.38
CA ALA A 407 -27.66 -9.68 -4.43
C ALA A 407 -28.92 -10.58 -4.56
N ARG A 408 -29.29 -11.26 -3.48
CA ARG A 408 -30.54 -12.00 -3.42
C ARG A 408 -31.69 -11.05 -3.17
#